data_75dfdb5174dff0c4f6b2356e5b498868
#
_entry.id   75dfdb5174dff0c4f6b2356e5b498868
#
_cell.length_a   1.000
_cell.length_b   1.000
_cell.length_c   1.000
_cell.angle_alpha   90.00
_cell.angle_beta   90.00
_cell.angle_gamma   90.00
#
_symmetry.space_group_name_H-M   'P 1'
#
loop_
_entity.id
_entity.type
_entity.pdbx_description
1 polymer ?
#
loop_
_entity_poly.entity_id
_entity_poly.type
_entity_poly.pdbx_seq_one_letter_code
_entity_poly.pdbx_strand_id
1 'polypeptide(L)'
;MSDLPYKEKIHLVSTYSLWRKMTSSLKWILVIALGVGIGNIISFPALDWYSNNQSQNLFFNSELGGNNATCNIAVIPIDSGIVTVTDEESLGMKGNFNTSADDIVDVITEAEKVDRIEGIMLRIDSGGGAPVASEIIAETIKNAKKPVVALIREAGNSGAYLVASAANTIIASPMSDVGSIGVTMSYLANVEENVKNGKQFVELVAGKYKEVGNPDRPLSNEERGLFQRDLNIIYSQMVEKISKNRKMPIEQIRQLADGSSMPGTLALKNGLIDELGGQETVRAWFAKKLDLENNEIEFCKPVWSVSDKE
;
A
#
# COMPACT_ATOMS: atom_id res chain seq x y z
N MET A 1 -26.77 11.38 60.11
CA MET A 1 -25.34 11.60 60.52
C MET A 1 -24.96 10.87 61.80
N SER A 2 -25.83 10.02 62.37
CA SER A 2 -25.64 9.32 63.65
C SER A 2 -24.83 8.02 63.57
N ASP A 3 -24.62 7.45 62.36
CA ASP A 3 -24.20 6.07 62.25
C ASP A 3 -22.81 5.88 61.55
N LEU A 4 -22.02 6.95 61.38
CA LEU A 4 -20.66 6.87 60.86
C LEU A 4 -19.65 6.68 61.97
N PRO A 5 -18.62 5.83 61.81
CA PRO A 5 -17.55 5.65 62.82
C PRO A 5 -16.78 6.94 63.08
N TYR A 6 -16.34 7.14 64.31
CA TYR A 6 -15.75 8.37 64.85
C TYR A 6 -14.61 8.94 63.98
N LYS A 7 -13.78 8.09 63.33
CA LYS A 7 -12.69 8.53 62.43
C LYS A 7 -13.20 9.19 61.15
N GLU A 8 -14.29 8.73 60.57
CA GLU A 8 -14.87 9.33 59.36
C GLU A 8 -15.57 10.65 59.65
N LYS A 9 -16.16 10.83 60.86
CA LYS A 9 -16.71 12.12 61.27
C LYS A 9 -15.65 13.19 61.37
N ILE A 10 -14.43 12.85 61.87
CA ILE A 10 -13.33 13.82 61.98
C ILE A 10 -12.83 14.23 60.58
N HIS A 11 -12.74 13.32 59.64
CA HIS A 11 -12.32 13.63 58.27
C HIS A 11 -13.32 14.52 57.53
N LEU A 12 -14.62 14.28 57.65
CA LEU A 12 -15.68 15.10 57.06
C LEU A 12 -15.72 16.50 57.64
N VAL A 13 -15.54 16.63 58.96
CA VAL A 13 -15.53 17.93 59.65
C VAL A 13 -14.28 18.72 59.26
N SER A 14 -13.12 18.06 59.09
CA SER A 14 -11.87 18.68 58.65
C SER A 14 -11.97 19.22 57.23
N THR A 15 -12.49 18.44 56.27
CA THR A 15 -12.63 18.85 54.86
C THR A 15 -13.67 19.96 54.70
N TYR A 16 -14.79 19.93 55.45
CA TYR A 16 -15.80 20.97 55.44
C TYR A 16 -15.29 22.29 56.00
N SER A 17 -14.45 22.24 57.05
CA SER A 17 -13.84 23.42 57.63
C SER A 17 -12.79 24.10 56.72
N LEU A 18 -12.02 23.30 55.98
CA LEU A 18 -11.07 23.75 54.95
C LEU A 18 -11.81 24.43 53.78
N TRP A 19 -12.87 23.82 53.29
CA TRP A 19 -13.70 24.36 52.20
C TRP A 19 -14.30 25.73 52.58
N ARG A 20 -14.71 25.91 53.84
CA ARG A 20 -15.29 27.17 54.32
C ARG A 20 -14.25 28.29 54.46
N LYS A 21 -12.99 27.98 54.67
CA LYS A 21 -11.89 28.95 54.83
C LYS A 21 -11.26 29.37 53.48
N MET A 22 -11.55 28.66 52.39
CA MET A 22 -11.06 29.00 51.07
C MET A 22 -11.78 30.22 50.49
N THR A 23 -11.04 31.13 49.85
CA THR A 23 -11.61 32.26 49.10
C THR A 23 -12.46 31.74 47.92
N SER A 24 -13.42 32.56 47.50
CA SER A 24 -14.32 32.16 46.39
C SER A 24 -13.57 31.79 45.13
N SER A 25 -12.48 32.50 44.82
CA SER A 25 -11.63 32.22 43.67
C SER A 25 -10.95 30.85 43.73
N LEU A 26 -10.49 30.42 44.91
CA LEU A 26 -9.85 29.13 45.12
C LEU A 26 -10.83 27.96 44.98
N LYS A 27 -12.10 28.17 45.38
CA LYS A 27 -13.17 27.20 45.18
C LYS A 27 -13.48 26.98 43.70
N TRP A 28 -13.55 28.06 42.94
CA TRP A 28 -13.79 28.00 41.51
C TRP A 28 -12.63 27.32 40.75
N ILE A 29 -11.39 27.57 41.15
CA ILE A 29 -10.21 26.89 40.57
C ILE A 29 -10.29 25.38 40.80
N LEU A 30 -10.68 24.94 42.02
CA LEU A 30 -10.83 23.50 42.34
C LEU A 30 -12.00 22.84 41.57
N VAL A 31 -13.12 23.54 41.41
CA VAL A 31 -14.27 23.05 40.63
C VAL A 31 -13.90 22.93 39.14
N ILE A 32 -13.17 23.92 38.60
CA ILE A 32 -12.72 23.89 37.21
C ILE A 32 -11.68 22.77 37.01
N ALA A 33 -10.72 22.61 37.92
CA ALA A 33 -9.71 21.56 37.85
C ALA A 33 -10.31 20.14 37.93
N LEU A 34 -11.30 19.94 38.79
CA LEU A 34 -12.07 18.69 38.88
C LEU A 34 -12.94 18.46 37.62
N GLY A 35 -13.58 19.52 37.11
CA GLY A 35 -14.39 19.46 35.89
C GLY A 35 -13.53 19.12 34.66
N VAL A 36 -12.33 19.73 34.54
CA VAL A 36 -11.38 19.42 33.46
C VAL A 36 -10.80 18.01 33.62
N GLY A 37 -10.52 17.56 34.86
CA GLY A 37 -10.03 16.20 35.13
C GLY A 37 -11.07 15.12 34.76
N ILE A 38 -12.32 15.31 35.12
CA ILE A 38 -13.42 14.40 34.76
C ILE A 38 -13.73 14.47 33.26
N GLY A 39 -13.69 15.67 32.68
CA GLY A 39 -13.83 15.88 31.23
C GLY A 39 -12.78 15.14 30.42
N ASN A 40 -11.51 15.16 30.85
CA ASN A 40 -10.42 14.42 30.19
C ASN A 40 -10.56 12.89 30.36
N ILE A 41 -11.06 12.40 31.49
CA ILE A 41 -11.23 10.95 31.71
C ILE A 41 -12.40 10.38 30.87
N ILE A 42 -13.45 11.17 30.62
CA ILE A 42 -14.62 10.73 29.83
C ILE A 42 -14.46 11.03 28.35
N SER A 43 -13.77 12.12 27.98
CA SER A 43 -13.64 12.55 26.59
C SER A 43 -12.52 11.83 25.83
N PHE A 44 -11.44 11.36 26.47
CA PHE A 44 -10.37 10.65 25.80
C PHE A 44 -10.84 9.37 25.10
N PRO A 45 -11.53 8.42 25.75
CA PRO A 45 -12.04 7.25 25.06
C PRO A 45 -13.14 7.55 24.04
N ALA A 46 -13.96 8.58 24.29
CA ALA A 46 -15.03 8.97 23.36
C ALA A 46 -14.49 9.73 22.14
N LEU A 47 -13.44 10.54 22.30
CA LEU A 47 -12.77 11.22 21.22
C LEU A 47 -11.94 10.24 20.37
N ASP A 48 -11.25 9.28 20.98
CA ASP A 48 -10.55 8.22 20.26
C ASP A 48 -11.54 7.30 19.52
N TRP A 49 -12.65 6.95 20.13
CA TRP A 49 -13.71 6.19 19.46
C TRP A 49 -14.36 7.01 18.33
N TYR A 50 -14.64 8.30 18.54
CA TYR A 50 -15.23 9.19 17.54
C TYR A 50 -14.24 9.48 16.40
N SER A 51 -12.97 9.75 16.68
CA SER A 51 -11.94 9.98 15.67
C SER A 51 -11.62 8.72 14.88
N ASN A 52 -11.58 7.55 15.54
CA ASN A 52 -11.38 6.27 14.88
C ASN A 52 -12.58 5.87 14.01
N ASN A 53 -13.80 6.18 14.45
CA ASN A 53 -15.00 5.91 13.66
C ASN A 53 -15.19 6.91 12.51
N GLN A 54 -14.71 8.14 12.62
CA GLN A 54 -14.68 9.10 11.50
C GLN A 54 -13.55 8.81 10.50
N SER A 55 -12.37 8.41 10.96
CA SER A 55 -11.26 8.04 10.05
C SER A 55 -11.59 6.81 9.22
N GLN A 56 -12.28 5.82 9.79
CA GLN A 56 -12.74 4.65 9.04
C GLN A 56 -13.77 4.98 7.95
N ASN A 57 -14.59 6.03 8.14
CA ASN A 57 -15.57 6.47 7.15
C ASN A 57 -14.98 7.39 6.06
N LEU A 58 -13.80 7.99 6.29
CA LEU A 58 -13.13 8.89 5.36
C LEU A 58 -12.24 8.16 4.35
N PHE A 59 -11.76 6.95 4.67
CA PHE A 59 -10.85 6.20 3.80
C PHE A 59 -11.49 5.69 2.51
N PHE A 60 -12.81 5.43 2.51
CA PHE A 60 -13.48 4.88 1.33
C PHE A 60 -14.76 5.67 1.02
N ASN A 61 -14.70 6.59 0.07
CA ASN A 61 -15.88 7.26 -0.48
C ASN A 61 -16.39 6.53 -1.71
N SER A 62 -17.72 6.56 -1.94
CA SER A 62 -18.33 6.07 -3.17
C SER A 62 -17.85 6.88 -4.40
N GLU A 63 -17.59 6.24 -5.52
CA GLU A 63 -17.23 6.90 -6.79
C GLU A 63 -18.28 7.91 -7.26
N LEU A 64 -19.49 7.82 -6.78
CA LEU A 64 -20.62 8.67 -7.14
C LEU A 64 -20.77 9.92 -6.28
N GLY A 65 -19.76 10.25 -5.43
CA GLY A 65 -19.67 11.55 -4.74
C GLY A 65 -20.71 11.79 -3.66
N GLY A 66 -21.22 10.75 -2.98
CA GLY A 66 -22.14 10.88 -1.87
C GLY A 66 -21.51 10.49 -0.53
N ASN A 67 -21.85 11.26 0.53
CA ASN A 67 -21.53 10.92 1.93
C ASN A 67 -22.22 9.63 2.44
N ASN A 68 -22.77 8.81 1.56
CA ASN A 68 -23.49 7.60 1.90
C ASN A 68 -22.58 6.39 1.79
N ALA A 69 -22.29 5.83 2.90
CA ALA A 69 -21.45 4.70 3.18
C ALA A 69 -22.01 3.36 2.66
N THR A 70 -22.38 3.26 1.38
CA THR A 70 -22.97 2.02 0.83
C THR A 70 -21.96 1.17 0.07
N CYS A 71 -20.81 1.72 -0.34
CA CYS A 71 -19.83 0.98 -1.13
C CYS A 71 -19.21 -0.19 -0.34
N ASN A 72 -19.08 -1.35 -0.98
CA ASN A 72 -18.59 -2.58 -0.38
C ASN A 72 -17.33 -3.18 -1.03
N ILE A 73 -16.87 -2.64 -2.14
CA ILE A 73 -15.62 -3.06 -2.79
C ILE A 73 -14.60 -1.92 -2.76
N ALA A 74 -13.52 -2.11 -2.01
CA ALA A 74 -12.41 -1.18 -1.96
C ALA A 74 -11.66 -1.16 -3.31
N VAL A 75 -11.46 0.02 -3.90
CA VAL A 75 -10.66 0.17 -5.13
C VAL A 75 -9.30 0.75 -4.76
N ILE A 76 -8.24 -0.01 -5.01
CA ILE A 76 -6.87 0.37 -4.71
C ILE A 76 -6.10 0.53 -6.02
N PRO A 77 -5.72 1.75 -6.38
CA PRO A 77 -4.94 2.00 -7.60
C PRO A 77 -3.48 1.56 -7.42
N ILE A 78 -2.94 0.92 -8.45
CA ILE A 78 -1.52 0.60 -8.62
C ILE A 78 -1.10 1.25 -9.94
N ASP A 79 -0.72 2.51 -9.86
CA ASP A 79 -0.44 3.33 -11.04
C ASP A 79 1.06 3.65 -11.12
N SER A 80 1.60 3.82 -12.34
CA SER A 80 3.00 4.19 -12.59
C SER A 80 4.04 3.22 -12.00
N GLY A 81 5.19 3.70 -11.53
CA GLY A 81 6.26 2.88 -10.95
C GLY A 81 5.96 2.44 -9.52
N ILE A 82 6.33 1.21 -9.17
CA ILE A 82 6.19 0.67 -7.81
C ILE A 82 7.49 0.88 -7.05
N VAL A 83 7.42 1.58 -5.91
CA VAL A 83 8.54 1.89 -5.01
C VAL A 83 8.19 1.50 -3.57
N THR A 84 9.18 1.37 -2.69
CA THR A 84 8.91 1.01 -1.29
C THR A 84 8.21 2.16 -0.55
N VAL A 85 8.78 3.37 -0.69
CA VAL A 85 8.27 4.62 -0.08
C VAL A 85 8.35 5.72 -1.12
N THR A 86 7.38 6.63 -1.14
CA THR A 86 7.46 7.86 -1.94
C THR A 86 8.07 8.97 -1.10
N ASP A 87 9.14 9.61 -1.58
CA ASP A 87 9.71 10.79 -0.93
C ASP A 87 8.83 12.00 -1.17
N GLU A 88 8.65 12.85 -0.14
CA GLU A 88 7.91 14.13 -0.27
C GLU A 88 8.51 15.06 -1.33
N GLU A 89 9.81 14.97 -1.60
CA GLU A 89 10.49 15.71 -2.67
C GLU A 89 10.13 15.21 -4.07
N SER A 90 9.80 13.94 -4.23
CA SER A 90 9.30 13.40 -5.51
C SER A 90 7.87 13.86 -5.81
N LEU A 91 7.12 14.29 -4.80
CA LEU A 91 5.80 14.94 -4.92
C LEU A 91 5.89 16.35 -5.55
N GLY A 92 7.05 16.99 -5.51
CA GLY A 92 7.30 18.30 -6.17
C GLY A 92 7.49 18.22 -7.69
N MET A 93 7.76 17.05 -8.25
CA MET A 93 7.78 16.83 -9.69
C MET A 93 6.37 16.54 -10.20
N LYS A 94 5.69 17.56 -10.69
CA LYS A 94 4.41 17.43 -11.39
C LYS A 94 4.51 16.34 -12.46
N GLY A 95 3.97 15.14 -12.18
CA GLY A 95 3.69 14.16 -13.21
C GLY A 95 4.07 12.69 -12.98
N ASN A 96 4.84 12.31 -11.96
CA ASN A 96 5.15 10.90 -11.72
C ASN A 96 4.75 10.49 -10.29
N PHE A 97 3.48 10.15 -10.12
CA PHE A 97 3.00 9.54 -8.87
C PHE A 97 3.38 8.07 -8.89
N ASN A 98 4.46 7.70 -8.20
CA ASN A 98 4.80 6.30 -7.97
C ASN A 98 3.84 5.69 -6.95
N THR A 99 3.55 4.40 -7.09
CA THR A 99 2.82 3.62 -6.09
C THR A 99 3.78 3.24 -4.96
N SER A 100 3.49 3.69 -3.73
CA SER A 100 4.20 3.31 -2.52
C SER A 100 3.71 1.95 -2.02
N ALA A 101 4.61 1.01 -1.77
CA ALA A 101 4.25 -0.28 -1.21
C ALA A 101 3.71 -0.15 0.22
N ASP A 102 4.31 0.73 1.03
CA ASP A 102 3.88 0.96 2.41
C ASP A 102 2.46 1.51 2.45
N ASP A 103 2.12 2.49 1.58
CA ASP A 103 0.76 3.03 1.50
C ASP A 103 -0.25 1.96 1.06
N ILE A 104 0.10 1.11 0.09
CA ILE A 104 -0.78 0.01 -0.36
C ILE A 104 -1.02 -0.99 0.76
N VAL A 105 0.00 -1.35 1.54
CA VAL A 105 -0.12 -2.23 2.71
C VAL A 105 -1.08 -1.64 3.73
N ASP A 106 -0.94 -0.35 4.04
CA ASP A 106 -1.81 0.35 4.98
C ASP A 106 -3.26 0.35 4.50
N VAL A 107 -3.51 0.68 3.22
CA VAL A 107 -4.87 0.71 2.65
C VAL A 107 -5.50 -0.69 2.64
N ILE A 108 -4.77 -1.75 2.27
CA ILE A 108 -5.26 -3.13 2.33
C ILE A 108 -5.59 -3.50 3.79
N THR A 109 -4.69 -3.16 4.72
CA THR A 109 -4.88 -3.45 6.15
C THR A 109 -6.11 -2.74 6.72
N GLU A 110 -6.35 -1.49 6.34
CA GLU A 110 -7.57 -0.77 6.73
C GLU A 110 -8.83 -1.34 6.06
N ALA A 111 -8.77 -1.69 4.78
CA ALA A 111 -9.88 -2.35 4.08
C ALA A 111 -10.29 -3.67 4.77
N GLU A 112 -9.32 -4.43 5.30
CA GLU A 112 -9.57 -5.67 6.04
C GLU A 112 -10.31 -5.45 7.37
N LYS A 113 -10.14 -4.30 8.03
CA LYS A 113 -10.78 -3.97 9.31
C LYS A 113 -12.19 -3.41 9.18
N VAL A 114 -12.53 -2.85 8.03
CA VAL A 114 -13.83 -2.21 7.79
C VAL A 114 -14.87 -3.27 7.41
N ASP A 115 -15.82 -3.55 8.29
CA ASP A 115 -16.82 -4.64 8.13
C ASP A 115 -17.63 -4.53 6.84
N ARG A 116 -18.00 -3.30 6.43
CA ARG A 116 -18.77 -3.08 5.19
C ARG A 116 -18.01 -3.37 3.91
N ILE A 117 -16.68 -3.37 3.96
CA ILE A 117 -15.87 -3.75 2.80
C ILE A 117 -15.83 -5.26 2.71
N GLU A 118 -16.36 -5.82 1.64
CA GLU A 118 -16.49 -7.26 1.42
C GLU A 118 -15.46 -7.80 0.41
N GLY A 119 -14.81 -6.90 -0.35
CA GLY A 119 -13.79 -7.25 -1.32
C GLY A 119 -12.87 -6.11 -1.70
N ILE A 120 -11.79 -6.43 -2.41
CA ILE A 120 -10.76 -5.49 -2.82
C ILE A 120 -10.54 -5.63 -4.34
N MET A 121 -10.63 -4.54 -5.09
CA MET A 121 -10.22 -4.45 -6.48
C MET A 121 -8.91 -3.68 -6.60
N LEU A 122 -7.85 -4.34 -7.02
CA LEU A 122 -6.61 -3.69 -7.45
C LEU A 122 -6.79 -3.19 -8.88
N ARG A 123 -6.79 -1.88 -9.06
CA ARG A 123 -6.85 -1.27 -10.39
C ARG A 123 -5.43 -0.99 -10.86
N ILE A 124 -4.93 -1.82 -11.75
CA ILE A 124 -3.51 -1.83 -12.14
C ILE A 124 -3.32 -1.14 -13.50
N ASP A 125 -2.43 -0.15 -13.51
CA ASP A 125 -1.95 0.55 -14.71
C ASP A 125 -0.46 0.90 -14.52
N SER A 126 0.40 -0.14 -14.56
CA SER A 126 1.78 -0.04 -14.12
C SER A 126 2.72 -0.90 -14.96
N GLY A 127 3.86 -0.33 -15.32
CA GLY A 127 4.98 -1.05 -15.93
C GLY A 127 5.79 -1.88 -14.93
N GLY A 128 5.48 -1.83 -13.63
CA GLY A 128 6.23 -2.49 -12.57
C GLY A 128 7.11 -1.53 -11.76
N GLY A 129 8.17 -2.03 -11.16
CA GLY A 129 9.05 -1.22 -10.32
C GLY A 129 10.01 -2.04 -9.48
N ALA A 130 10.34 -1.53 -8.29
CA ALA A 130 11.29 -2.16 -7.39
C ALA A 130 10.85 -3.59 -6.98
N PRO A 131 11.73 -4.59 -7.08
CA PRO A 131 11.39 -5.98 -6.78
C PRO A 131 10.84 -6.18 -5.36
N VAL A 132 11.49 -5.57 -4.36
CA VAL A 132 11.07 -5.68 -2.95
C VAL A 132 9.73 -5.03 -2.71
N ALA A 133 9.46 -3.85 -3.26
CA ALA A 133 8.18 -3.17 -3.14
C ALA A 133 7.03 -4.01 -3.74
N SER A 134 7.24 -4.57 -4.94
CA SER A 134 6.28 -5.46 -5.59
C SER A 134 6.03 -6.75 -4.80
N GLU A 135 7.09 -7.31 -4.18
CA GLU A 135 7.00 -8.48 -3.31
C GLU A 135 6.16 -8.19 -2.05
N ILE A 136 6.41 -7.06 -1.37
CA ILE A 136 5.65 -6.65 -0.17
C ILE A 136 4.15 -6.56 -0.48
N ILE A 137 3.79 -5.89 -1.56
CA ILE A 137 2.38 -5.78 -1.99
C ILE A 137 1.80 -7.16 -2.30
N ALA A 138 2.51 -7.98 -3.08
CA ALA A 138 2.04 -9.32 -3.46
C ALA A 138 1.83 -10.23 -2.24
N GLU A 139 2.70 -10.17 -1.24
CA GLU A 139 2.55 -10.94 0.01
C GLU A 139 1.38 -10.44 0.85
N THR A 140 1.16 -9.14 0.90
CA THR A 140 -0.01 -8.56 1.59
C THR A 140 -1.32 -9.02 0.95
N ILE A 141 -1.41 -8.98 -0.39
CA ILE A 141 -2.58 -9.47 -1.14
C ILE A 141 -2.82 -10.95 -0.88
N LYS A 142 -1.77 -11.76 -0.91
CA LYS A 142 -1.88 -13.20 -0.68
C LYS A 142 -2.38 -13.57 0.69
N ASN A 143 -2.10 -12.74 1.71
CA ASN A 143 -2.52 -12.92 3.09
C ASN A 143 -3.86 -12.24 3.40
N ALA A 144 -4.44 -11.50 2.45
CA ALA A 144 -5.75 -10.88 2.61
C ALA A 144 -6.83 -11.94 2.82
N LYS A 145 -7.76 -11.66 3.75
CA LYS A 145 -8.90 -12.54 4.07
C LYS A 145 -10.07 -12.28 3.14
N LYS A 146 -10.24 -11.02 2.72
CA LYS A 146 -11.27 -10.60 1.78
C LYS A 146 -10.86 -10.98 0.36
N PRO A 147 -11.80 -11.32 -0.53
CA PRO A 147 -11.49 -11.63 -1.92
C PRO A 147 -10.87 -10.43 -2.64
N VAL A 148 -9.81 -10.70 -3.41
CA VAL A 148 -9.06 -9.68 -4.16
C VAL A 148 -9.13 -9.99 -5.65
N VAL A 149 -9.53 -9.00 -6.46
CA VAL A 149 -9.50 -9.05 -7.92
C VAL A 149 -8.48 -8.03 -8.44
N ALA A 150 -7.60 -8.46 -9.33
CA ALA A 150 -6.72 -7.56 -10.07
C ALA A 150 -7.37 -7.23 -11.42
N LEU A 151 -7.67 -5.95 -11.65
CA LEU A 151 -8.10 -5.42 -12.94
C LEU A 151 -6.91 -4.70 -13.60
N ILE A 152 -6.31 -5.33 -14.59
CA ILE A 152 -5.27 -4.72 -15.43
C ILE A 152 -5.96 -3.87 -16.49
N ARG A 153 -5.64 -2.57 -16.53
CA ARG A 153 -6.19 -1.62 -17.49
C ARG A 153 -5.30 -1.54 -18.73
N GLU A 154 -4.43 -0.53 -18.82
CA GLU A 154 -3.50 -0.38 -19.95
C GLU A 154 -2.33 -1.38 -19.80
N ALA A 155 -1.65 -1.39 -18.64
CA ALA A 155 -0.47 -2.20 -18.41
C ALA A 155 -0.49 -2.88 -17.03
N GLY A 156 -0.02 -4.15 -17.01
CA GLY A 156 0.27 -4.91 -15.80
C GLY A 156 1.55 -5.71 -16.02
N ASN A 157 2.71 -5.05 -15.92
CA ASN A 157 3.98 -5.59 -16.35
C ASN A 157 4.98 -5.80 -15.21
N SER A 158 5.92 -6.74 -15.37
CA SER A 158 7.05 -6.92 -14.45
C SER A 158 6.60 -7.04 -12.97
N GLY A 159 7.05 -6.17 -12.06
CA GLY A 159 6.63 -6.13 -10.68
C GLY A 159 5.12 -5.95 -10.49
N ALA A 160 4.43 -5.22 -11.38
CA ALA A 160 2.98 -5.07 -11.33
C ALA A 160 2.25 -6.37 -11.69
N TYR A 161 2.83 -7.18 -12.59
CA TYR A 161 2.30 -8.52 -12.85
C TYR A 161 2.53 -9.47 -11.65
N LEU A 162 3.68 -9.36 -10.96
CA LEU A 162 3.89 -10.10 -9.72
C LEU A 162 2.80 -9.76 -8.68
N VAL A 163 2.48 -8.48 -8.53
CA VAL A 163 1.39 -7.99 -7.66
C VAL A 163 0.04 -8.58 -8.14
N ALA A 164 -0.31 -8.43 -9.41
CA ALA A 164 -1.55 -8.97 -9.98
C ALA A 164 -1.67 -10.48 -9.76
N SER A 165 -0.56 -11.22 -9.90
CA SER A 165 -0.54 -12.68 -9.78
C SER A 165 -0.94 -13.20 -8.41
N ALA A 166 -0.84 -12.36 -7.36
CA ALA A 166 -1.22 -12.72 -5.99
C ALA A 166 -2.73 -12.62 -5.72
N ALA A 167 -3.51 -11.97 -6.59
CA ALA A 167 -4.95 -11.85 -6.47
C ALA A 167 -5.68 -13.19 -6.70
N ASN A 168 -6.94 -13.28 -6.26
CA ASN A 168 -7.78 -14.46 -6.49
C ASN A 168 -8.13 -14.64 -7.96
N THR A 169 -8.23 -13.54 -8.71
CA THR A 169 -8.56 -13.51 -10.14
C THR A 169 -7.90 -12.30 -10.77
N ILE A 170 -7.45 -12.45 -12.02
CA ILE A 170 -6.90 -11.38 -12.84
C ILE A 170 -7.80 -11.18 -14.05
N ILE A 171 -8.32 -9.99 -14.20
CA ILE A 171 -9.14 -9.56 -15.33
C ILE A 171 -8.37 -8.49 -16.11
N ALA A 172 -8.35 -8.56 -17.42
CA ALA A 172 -7.71 -7.59 -18.28
C ALA A 172 -8.52 -7.33 -19.56
N SER A 173 -8.34 -6.15 -20.16
CA SER A 173 -8.86 -5.91 -21.52
C SER A 173 -8.17 -6.82 -22.54
N PRO A 174 -8.82 -7.21 -23.64
CA PRO A 174 -8.15 -7.90 -24.73
C PRO A 174 -6.88 -7.21 -25.24
N MET A 175 -6.81 -5.88 -25.08
CA MET A 175 -5.74 -5.01 -25.56
C MET A 175 -4.73 -4.61 -24.45
N SER A 176 -4.97 -4.96 -23.19
CA SER A 176 -4.03 -4.68 -22.10
C SER A 176 -2.67 -5.31 -22.35
N ASP A 177 -1.62 -4.62 -22.00
CA ASP A 177 -0.25 -5.12 -22.06
C ASP A 177 0.10 -5.85 -20.76
N VAL A 178 0.37 -7.16 -20.83
CA VAL A 178 0.47 -8.04 -19.66
C VAL A 178 1.75 -8.87 -19.73
N GLY A 179 2.42 -9.01 -18.58
CA GLY A 179 3.56 -9.91 -18.45
C GLY A 179 4.88 -9.16 -18.25
N SER A 180 5.74 -9.07 -19.25
CA SER A 180 7.10 -8.52 -19.10
C SER A 180 7.81 -9.07 -17.85
N ILE A 181 7.66 -10.40 -17.64
CA ILE A 181 8.22 -11.10 -16.48
C ILE A 181 9.74 -11.17 -16.66
N GLY A 182 10.45 -10.38 -15.87
CA GLY A 182 11.90 -10.26 -15.97
C GLY A 182 12.45 -9.26 -14.97
N VAL A 183 13.79 -9.19 -14.91
CA VAL A 183 14.51 -8.24 -14.06
C VAL A 183 15.59 -7.56 -14.89
N THR A 184 15.67 -6.25 -14.80
CA THR A 184 16.69 -5.46 -15.50
C THR A 184 17.43 -4.54 -14.54
N MET A 185 18.69 -4.27 -14.85
CA MET A 185 19.48 -3.19 -14.26
C MET A 185 20.26 -2.53 -15.38
N SER A 186 20.11 -1.23 -15.53
CA SER A 186 20.82 -0.45 -16.54
C SER A 186 21.23 0.92 -16.03
N TYR A 187 22.30 1.46 -16.55
CA TYR A 187 22.78 2.82 -16.30
C TYR A 187 23.50 3.35 -17.53
N LEU A 188 23.63 4.68 -17.62
CA LEU A 188 24.43 5.31 -18.66
C LEU A 188 25.89 5.38 -18.22
N ALA A 189 26.81 4.96 -19.08
CA ALA A 189 28.24 5.08 -18.81
C ALA A 189 28.75 6.45 -19.31
N ASN A 190 29.46 7.17 -18.43
CA ASN A 190 29.96 8.53 -18.70
C ASN A 190 31.42 8.56 -19.11
N VAL A 191 32.09 7.42 -19.27
CA VAL A 191 33.55 7.30 -19.48
C VAL A 191 34.05 8.15 -20.66
N GLU A 192 33.40 8.03 -21.82
CA GLU A 192 33.78 8.76 -23.01
C GLU A 192 33.52 10.26 -22.88
N GLU A 193 32.44 10.64 -22.25
CA GLU A 193 32.11 12.05 -21.99
C GLU A 193 33.12 12.68 -21.04
N ASN A 194 33.52 12.00 -19.98
CA ASN A 194 34.54 12.47 -19.05
C ASN A 194 35.89 12.70 -19.74
N VAL A 195 36.31 11.78 -20.60
CA VAL A 195 37.53 11.91 -21.38
C VAL A 195 37.46 13.14 -22.29
N LYS A 196 36.38 13.36 -23.03
CA LYS A 196 36.16 14.53 -23.88
C LYS A 196 36.21 15.85 -23.10
N ASN A 197 35.75 15.84 -21.87
CA ASN A 197 35.71 17.00 -20.98
C ASN A 197 37.00 17.16 -20.15
N GLY A 198 38.06 16.38 -20.42
CA GLY A 198 39.33 16.43 -19.69
C GLY A 198 39.22 15.99 -18.23
N LYS A 199 38.20 15.23 -17.87
CA LYS A 199 37.98 14.70 -16.53
C LYS A 199 38.57 13.31 -16.40
N GLN A 200 39.19 13.03 -15.25
CA GLN A 200 39.72 11.71 -14.91
C GLN A 200 39.07 11.24 -13.63
N PHE A 201 38.46 10.06 -13.67
CA PHE A 201 37.97 9.39 -12.46
C PHE A 201 39.15 8.79 -11.71
N VAL A 202 39.28 9.12 -10.41
CA VAL A 202 40.33 8.60 -9.52
C VAL A 202 39.65 7.79 -8.41
N GLU A 203 39.86 6.48 -8.44
CA GLU A 203 39.27 5.56 -7.46
C GLU A 203 40.13 5.47 -6.19
N LEU A 204 39.52 5.73 -5.03
CA LEU A 204 40.11 5.52 -3.71
C LEU A 204 39.12 4.74 -2.85
N VAL A 205 39.29 3.42 -2.75
CA VAL A 205 38.33 2.52 -2.09
C VAL A 205 38.99 1.60 -1.07
N ALA A 206 38.25 1.26 -0.04
CA ALA A 206 38.50 0.13 0.82
C ALA A 206 37.38 -0.92 0.63
N GLY A 207 37.77 -2.05 0.03
CA GLY A 207 36.84 -3.10 -0.42
C GLY A 207 36.73 -3.15 -1.93
N LYS A 208 37.18 -4.27 -2.54
CA LYS A 208 37.38 -4.48 -3.99
C LYS A 208 36.20 -4.03 -4.87
N TYR A 209 34.97 -4.15 -4.39
CA TYR A 209 33.77 -3.89 -5.19
C TYR A 209 32.95 -2.69 -4.70
N LYS A 210 33.57 -1.78 -3.92
CA LYS A 210 32.84 -0.63 -3.35
C LYS A 210 32.31 0.33 -4.40
N GLU A 211 33.02 0.45 -5.53
CA GLU A 211 32.68 1.28 -6.68
C GLU A 211 32.10 0.47 -7.86
N VAL A 212 31.60 -0.74 -7.59
CA VAL A 212 30.94 -1.53 -8.64
C VAL A 212 29.73 -0.78 -9.20
N GLY A 213 29.63 -0.69 -10.52
CA GLY A 213 28.55 0.03 -11.21
C GLY A 213 28.70 1.55 -11.23
N ASN A 214 29.83 2.11 -10.82
CA ASN A 214 30.10 3.52 -10.99
C ASN A 214 30.17 3.87 -12.51
N PRO A 215 29.33 4.82 -13.00
CA PRO A 215 29.24 5.13 -14.44
C PRO A 215 30.47 5.81 -15.01
N ASP A 216 31.35 6.38 -14.16
CA ASP A 216 32.50 7.18 -14.58
C ASP A 216 33.75 6.33 -14.86
N ARG A 217 33.66 5.01 -14.71
CA ARG A 217 34.72 4.06 -15.06
C ARG A 217 34.17 2.83 -15.80
N PRO A 218 35.03 2.14 -16.58
CA PRO A 218 34.61 0.91 -17.28
C PRO A 218 34.18 -0.18 -16.30
N LEU A 219 33.10 -0.87 -16.61
CA LEU A 219 32.65 -2.07 -15.87
C LEU A 219 33.53 -3.27 -16.31
N SER A 220 34.21 -3.90 -15.37
CA SER A 220 34.98 -5.10 -15.63
C SER A 220 34.08 -6.33 -15.85
N ASN A 221 34.64 -7.39 -16.48
CA ASN A 221 33.90 -8.65 -16.67
C ASN A 221 33.54 -9.33 -15.35
N GLU A 222 34.39 -9.21 -14.33
CA GLU A 222 34.13 -9.73 -13.00
C GLU A 222 32.93 -9.04 -12.34
N GLU A 223 32.89 -7.70 -12.39
CA GLU A 223 31.78 -6.89 -11.86
C GLU A 223 30.47 -7.15 -12.61
N ARG A 224 30.55 -7.28 -13.93
CA ARG A 224 29.41 -7.71 -14.75
C ARG A 224 28.87 -9.07 -14.28
N GLY A 225 29.76 -10.00 -13.93
CA GLY A 225 29.39 -11.30 -13.38
C GLY A 225 28.65 -11.20 -12.05
N LEU A 226 29.03 -10.26 -11.18
CA LEU A 226 28.30 -10.03 -9.91
C LEU A 226 26.87 -9.54 -10.16
N PHE A 227 26.69 -8.53 -11.01
CA PHE A 227 25.36 -8.04 -11.35
C PHE A 227 24.48 -9.12 -12.00
N GLN A 228 25.05 -9.89 -12.93
CA GLN A 228 24.29 -10.96 -13.60
C GLN A 228 23.88 -12.06 -12.61
N ARG A 229 24.74 -12.41 -11.66
CA ARG A 229 24.41 -13.33 -10.57
C ARG A 229 23.19 -12.84 -9.79
N ASP A 230 23.21 -11.58 -9.37
CA ASP A 230 22.15 -10.99 -8.53
C ASP A 230 20.83 -10.85 -9.30
N LEU A 231 20.90 -10.43 -10.56
CA LEU A 231 19.74 -10.41 -11.48
C LEU A 231 19.12 -11.81 -11.64
N ASN A 232 19.95 -12.86 -11.81
CA ASN A 232 19.48 -14.23 -11.96
C ASN A 232 18.80 -14.76 -10.69
N ILE A 233 19.29 -14.37 -9.51
CA ILE A 233 18.67 -14.72 -8.22
C ILE A 233 17.29 -14.08 -8.10
N ILE A 234 17.19 -12.76 -8.32
CA ILE A 234 15.91 -12.03 -8.23
C ILE A 234 14.91 -12.54 -9.29
N TYR A 235 15.38 -12.77 -10.52
CA TYR A 235 14.57 -13.36 -11.59
C TYR A 235 13.99 -14.73 -11.18
N SER A 236 14.83 -15.61 -10.63
CA SER A 236 14.39 -16.93 -10.20
C SER A 236 13.33 -16.86 -9.10
N GLN A 237 13.50 -15.97 -8.12
CA GLN A 237 12.52 -15.73 -7.06
C GLN A 237 11.19 -15.19 -7.62
N MET A 238 11.24 -14.25 -8.57
CA MET A 238 10.05 -13.72 -9.24
C MET A 238 9.28 -14.81 -9.97
N VAL A 239 9.96 -15.64 -10.79
CA VAL A 239 9.37 -16.76 -11.51
C VAL A 239 8.73 -17.77 -10.56
N GLU A 240 9.40 -18.12 -9.44
CA GLU A 240 8.87 -19.04 -8.43
C GLU A 240 7.59 -18.48 -7.76
N LYS A 241 7.60 -17.20 -7.40
CA LYS A 241 6.43 -16.55 -6.79
C LYS A 241 5.24 -16.55 -7.75
N ILE A 242 5.44 -16.16 -9.01
CA ILE A 242 4.40 -16.15 -10.03
C ILE A 242 3.88 -17.59 -10.27
N SER A 243 4.76 -18.58 -10.38
CA SER A 243 4.38 -19.99 -10.53
C SER A 243 3.47 -20.45 -9.39
N LYS A 244 3.82 -20.15 -8.15
CA LYS A 244 3.02 -20.47 -6.95
C LYS A 244 1.67 -19.74 -6.95
N ASN A 245 1.67 -18.45 -7.27
CA ASN A 245 0.48 -17.62 -7.27
C ASN A 245 -0.52 -18.05 -8.34
N ARG A 246 -0.03 -18.28 -9.58
CA ARG A 246 -0.85 -18.72 -10.71
C ARG A 246 -1.14 -20.23 -10.70
N LYS A 247 -0.53 -21.00 -9.78
CA LYS A 247 -0.62 -22.47 -9.72
C LYS A 247 -0.22 -23.12 -11.04
N MET A 248 0.76 -22.56 -11.74
CA MET A 248 1.28 -23.03 -13.01
C MET A 248 2.64 -23.71 -12.82
N PRO A 249 2.99 -24.72 -13.63
CA PRO A 249 4.32 -25.31 -13.60
C PRO A 249 5.40 -24.25 -13.81
N ILE A 250 6.47 -24.31 -13.02
CA ILE A 250 7.54 -23.30 -13.06
C ILE A 250 8.19 -23.20 -14.45
N GLU A 251 8.31 -24.31 -15.16
CA GLU A 251 8.87 -24.32 -16.52
C GLU A 251 7.97 -23.62 -17.53
N GLN A 252 6.65 -23.65 -17.34
CA GLN A 252 5.72 -22.89 -18.18
C GLN A 252 5.87 -21.38 -17.92
N ILE A 253 6.02 -20.98 -16.66
CA ILE A 253 6.30 -19.56 -16.33
C ILE A 253 7.65 -19.14 -16.91
N ARG A 254 8.71 -19.97 -16.83
CA ARG A 254 10.02 -19.67 -17.42
C ARG A 254 9.96 -19.41 -18.91
N GLN A 255 9.13 -20.17 -19.66
CA GLN A 255 8.93 -19.97 -21.09
C GLN A 255 8.26 -18.63 -21.42
N LEU A 256 7.45 -18.09 -20.48
CA LEU A 256 6.75 -16.81 -20.61
C LEU A 256 7.52 -15.64 -19.98
N ALA A 257 8.62 -15.93 -19.29
CA ALA A 257 9.41 -14.97 -18.51
C ALA A 257 10.70 -14.55 -19.26
N ASP A 258 10.57 -14.23 -20.53
CA ASP A 258 11.67 -13.76 -21.38
C ASP A 258 11.83 -12.23 -21.35
N GLY A 259 11.03 -11.55 -20.55
CA GLY A 259 11.00 -10.10 -20.42
C GLY A 259 10.03 -9.42 -21.40
N SER A 260 9.44 -10.12 -22.34
CA SER A 260 8.43 -9.55 -23.23
C SER A 260 7.06 -9.50 -22.57
N SER A 261 6.24 -8.54 -22.98
CA SER A 261 4.82 -8.46 -22.66
C SER A 261 3.98 -8.98 -23.80
N MET A 262 2.68 -9.18 -23.54
CA MET A 262 1.74 -9.65 -24.54
C MET A 262 0.35 -9.04 -24.35
N PRO A 263 -0.46 -8.93 -25.43
CA PRO A 263 -1.86 -8.51 -25.30
C PRO A 263 -2.67 -9.44 -24.40
N GLY A 264 -3.68 -8.89 -23.71
CA GLY A 264 -4.54 -9.63 -22.78
C GLY A 264 -5.16 -10.88 -23.38
N THR A 265 -5.52 -10.86 -24.67
CA THR A 265 -6.01 -12.06 -25.39
C THR A 265 -5.00 -13.22 -25.38
N LEU A 266 -3.72 -12.92 -25.57
CA LEU A 266 -2.66 -13.93 -25.53
C LEU A 266 -2.31 -14.30 -24.08
N ALA A 267 -2.37 -13.34 -23.17
CA ALA A 267 -2.17 -13.57 -21.74
C ALA A 267 -3.22 -14.56 -21.18
N LEU A 268 -4.49 -14.46 -21.60
CA LEU A 268 -5.53 -15.44 -21.26
C LEU A 268 -5.20 -16.83 -21.79
N LYS A 269 -4.82 -16.92 -23.05
CA LYS A 269 -4.45 -18.21 -23.69
C LYS A 269 -3.27 -18.89 -22.98
N ASN A 270 -2.34 -18.09 -22.47
CA ASN A 270 -1.15 -18.58 -21.76
C ASN A 270 -1.36 -18.78 -20.25
N GLY A 271 -2.55 -18.48 -19.71
CA GLY A 271 -2.87 -18.64 -18.29
C GLY A 271 -2.33 -17.53 -17.37
N LEU A 272 -1.83 -16.44 -17.96
CA LEU A 272 -1.36 -15.29 -17.16
C LEU A 272 -2.50 -14.47 -16.58
N ILE A 273 -3.69 -14.48 -17.19
CA ILE A 273 -4.93 -13.89 -16.66
C ILE A 273 -6.06 -14.92 -16.67
N ASP A 274 -7.16 -14.63 -16.00
CA ASP A 274 -8.26 -15.55 -15.80
C ASP A 274 -9.47 -15.22 -16.70
N GLU A 275 -9.67 -13.93 -17.02
CA GLU A 275 -10.82 -13.48 -17.80
C GLU A 275 -10.52 -12.20 -18.58
N LEU A 276 -11.14 -12.07 -19.76
CA LEU A 276 -11.13 -10.82 -20.52
C LEU A 276 -12.32 -9.96 -20.13
N GLY A 277 -12.07 -8.68 -19.83
CA GLY A 277 -13.14 -7.75 -19.47
C GLY A 277 -12.65 -6.46 -18.86
N GLY A 278 -13.58 -5.78 -18.22
CA GLY A 278 -13.36 -4.51 -17.53
C GLY A 278 -14.05 -4.48 -16.17
N GLN A 279 -14.38 -3.29 -15.70
CA GLN A 279 -14.96 -3.07 -14.37
C GLN A 279 -16.30 -3.83 -14.19
N GLU A 280 -17.12 -3.95 -15.22
CA GLU A 280 -18.38 -4.71 -15.13
C GLU A 280 -18.15 -6.21 -14.98
N THR A 281 -17.07 -6.75 -15.55
CA THR A 281 -16.65 -8.14 -15.34
C THR A 281 -16.22 -8.35 -13.89
N VAL A 282 -15.47 -7.37 -13.31
CA VAL A 282 -15.12 -7.38 -11.89
C VAL A 282 -16.37 -7.33 -11.01
N ARG A 283 -17.36 -6.50 -11.35
CA ARG A 283 -18.65 -6.41 -10.65
C ARG A 283 -19.35 -7.77 -10.62
N ALA A 284 -19.51 -8.40 -11.78
CA ALA A 284 -20.14 -9.71 -11.89
C ALA A 284 -19.38 -10.80 -11.12
N TRP A 285 -18.04 -10.72 -11.11
CA TRP A 285 -17.22 -11.67 -10.34
C TRP A 285 -17.47 -11.52 -8.84
N PHE A 286 -17.49 -10.27 -8.29
CA PHE A 286 -17.77 -10.04 -6.88
C PHE A 286 -19.21 -10.43 -6.52
N ALA A 287 -20.20 -10.08 -7.33
CA ALA A 287 -21.58 -10.47 -7.13
C ALA A 287 -21.72 -11.99 -6.95
N LYS A 288 -21.13 -12.74 -7.85
CA LYS A 288 -21.10 -14.20 -7.75
C LYS A 288 -20.31 -14.71 -6.54
N LYS A 289 -19.19 -14.06 -6.20
CA LYS A 289 -18.31 -14.50 -5.10
C LYS A 289 -18.91 -14.27 -3.73
N LEU A 290 -19.67 -13.18 -3.59
CA LEU A 290 -20.27 -12.72 -2.32
C LEU A 290 -21.75 -13.15 -2.17
N ASP A 291 -22.31 -13.81 -3.19
CA ASP A 291 -23.73 -14.19 -3.24
C ASP A 291 -24.67 -12.97 -3.19
N LEU A 292 -24.35 -11.93 -3.96
CA LEU A 292 -25.05 -10.66 -4.07
C LEU A 292 -25.52 -10.44 -5.53
N GLU A 293 -26.48 -9.53 -5.70
CA GLU A 293 -26.87 -9.05 -7.02
C GLU A 293 -25.85 -8.00 -7.55
N ASN A 294 -25.72 -7.87 -8.87
CA ASN A 294 -24.78 -6.92 -9.49
C ASN A 294 -24.99 -5.47 -9.02
N ASN A 295 -26.23 -5.06 -8.74
CA ASN A 295 -26.58 -3.73 -8.28
C ASN A 295 -26.27 -3.50 -6.79
N GLU A 296 -25.91 -4.52 -6.04
CA GLU A 296 -25.46 -4.44 -4.67
C GLU A 296 -23.95 -4.27 -4.56
N ILE A 297 -23.22 -4.44 -5.67
CA ILE A 297 -21.76 -4.23 -5.74
C ILE A 297 -21.49 -2.76 -6.03
N GLU A 298 -20.98 -2.05 -5.04
CA GLU A 298 -20.57 -0.66 -5.14
C GLU A 298 -19.07 -0.49 -4.89
N PHE A 299 -18.39 0.12 -5.85
CA PHE A 299 -16.94 0.39 -5.76
C PHE A 299 -16.66 1.67 -4.95
N CYS A 300 -15.76 1.56 -3.97
CA CYS A 300 -15.24 2.69 -3.22
C CYS A 300 -13.91 3.15 -3.81
N LYS A 301 -13.55 4.42 -3.62
CA LYS A 301 -12.17 4.90 -3.83
C LYS A 301 -11.51 5.19 -2.48
N PRO A 302 -10.25 4.83 -2.29
CA PRO A 302 -9.49 5.38 -1.18
C PRO A 302 -9.38 6.90 -1.35
N VAL A 303 -9.64 7.63 -0.27
CA VAL A 303 -9.42 9.09 -0.26
C VAL A 303 -7.92 9.31 -0.06
N TRP A 304 -7.20 9.51 -1.14
CA TRP A 304 -5.84 10.02 -1.09
C TRP A 304 -5.94 11.56 -0.96
N SER A 305 -6.11 12.06 0.23
CA SER A 305 -6.05 13.51 0.41
C SER A 305 -4.59 13.94 0.50
N VAL A 306 -4.02 14.30 -0.63
CA VAL A 306 -2.79 15.12 -0.68
C VAL A 306 -3.07 16.54 -0.15
N SER A 307 -4.34 16.92 0.04
CA SER A 307 -4.76 18.26 0.45
C SER A 307 -4.93 18.47 1.95
N ASP A 308 -4.81 17.42 2.79
CA ASP A 308 -5.06 17.53 4.23
C ASP A 308 -3.78 17.56 5.08
N LYS A 309 -2.63 17.81 4.44
CA LYS A 309 -1.37 18.15 5.14
C LYS A 309 -1.01 19.61 4.86
N GLU A 310 -1.91 20.54 5.24
CA GLU A 310 -1.55 21.94 5.57
C GLU A 310 -1.41 22.12 7.07
#